data_8a302d260749e4f63e94bb05ae85b96b
#
_entry.id   8a302d260749e4f63e94bb05ae85b96b
#
_cell.length_a   1.000
_cell.length_b   1.000
_cell.length_c   1.000
_cell.angle_alpha   90.00
_cell.angle_beta   90.00
_cell.angle_gamma   90.00
#
_symmetry.space_group_name_H-M   'P 1'
#
loop_
_entity.id
_entity.type
_entity.pdbx_description
1 polymer ?
#
loop_
_entity_poly.entity_id
_entity_poly.type
_entity_poly.pdbx_seq_one_letter_code
_entity_poly.pdbx_strand_id
1 'polypeptide(L)'
;QIPVLSGYAEHAFDSEYALKDASFTVVDPLQKSSTIKADNALKSVTVFDLLLPTDGTYKISSKVNYPIKYALHNKVWKPFYEVSAQDAGELAKRDYVIADDFPKNQPPSFQEIQREWTLESYVTKNKVSTLNAKNDAPIQVSFSVHPNQIKVNQAVQLNVSKSGKPLKNAQVKF
;
A
#
# COMPACT_ATOMS: atom_id res chain seq x y z
N GLN A 1 20.08 2.64 -14.95
CA GLN A 1 19.45 1.51 -14.27
C GLN A 1 19.60 1.68 -12.78
N ILE A 2 18.54 1.40 -12.04
CA ILE A 2 18.53 1.42 -10.57
C ILE A 2 17.77 0.18 -10.05
N PRO A 3 18.14 -0.41 -8.91
CA PRO A 3 17.33 -1.40 -8.22
C PRO A 3 16.14 -0.72 -7.54
N VAL A 4 14.99 -1.36 -7.58
CA VAL A 4 13.79 -1.00 -6.82
C VAL A 4 13.48 -2.12 -5.85
N LEU A 5 13.33 -1.76 -4.57
CA LEU A 5 12.97 -2.70 -3.51
C LEU A 5 11.57 -2.33 -3.02
N SER A 6 10.73 -3.34 -2.84
CA SER A 6 9.38 -3.17 -2.32
C SER A 6 9.03 -4.28 -1.35
N GLY A 7 8.27 -3.95 -0.31
CA GLY A 7 7.84 -4.92 0.69
C GLY A 7 6.92 -4.29 1.72
N TYR A 8 6.41 -5.12 2.61
CA TYR A 8 5.65 -4.68 3.78
C TYR A 8 6.61 -4.41 4.94
N ALA A 9 6.43 -3.27 5.60
CA ALA A 9 7.23 -2.84 6.73
C ALA A 9 6.37 -2.10 7.76
N GLU A 10 6.58 -2.32 9.03
CA GLU A 10 6.04 -1.47 10.10
C GLU A 10 6.88 -0.20 10.26
N HIS A 11 8.18 -0.32 10.01
CA HIS A 11 9.13 0.79 10.06
C HIS A 11 9.78 1.01 8.70
N ALA A 12 10.07 2.26 8.37
CA ALA A 12 10.71 2.61 7.11
C ALA A 12 12.05 1.87 6.94
N PHE A 13 12.26 1.28 5.78
CA PHE A 13 13.45 0.51 5.38
C PHE A 13 13.66 -0.83 6.08
N ASP A 14 12.74 -1.27 6.95
CA ASP A 14 12.79 -2.56 7.64
C ASP A 14 11.69 -3.48 7.10
N SER A 15 11.91 -3.99 5.89
CA SER A 15 10.90 -4.80 5.21
C SER A 15 10.84 -6.21 5.77
N GLU A 16 9.66 -6.65 6.20
CA GLU A 16 9.41 -7.96 6.81
C GLU A 16 8.94 -8.99 5.79
N TYR A 17 8.10 -8.57 4.83
CA TYR A 17 7.50 -9.45 3.83
C TYR A 17 7.56 -8.85 2.43
N ALA A 18 7.90 -9.69 1.46
CA ALA A 18 7.89 -9.32 0.05
C ALA A 18 6.45 -9.09 -0.46
N LEU A 19 6.29 -8.18 -1.41
CA LEU A 19 5.09 -8.08 -2.25
C LEU A 19 5.15 -9.17 -3.32
N LYS A 20 4.57 -10.34 -3.03
CA LYS A 20 4.52 -11.45 -3.99
C LYS A 20 3.56 -11.11 -5.13
N ASP A 21 3.93 -11.57 -6.34
CA ASP A 21 3.13 -11.41 -7.57
C ASP A 21 2.74 -9.95 -7.89
N ALA A 22 3.53 -8.99 -7.39
CA ALA A 22 3.25 -7.57 -7.56
C ALA A 22 3.55 -7.11 -8.99
N SER A 23 2.64 -6.31 -9.52
CA SER A 23 2.82 -5.56 -10.75
C SER A 23 3.05 -4.09 -10.42
N PHE A 24 4.07 -3.50 -11.02
CA PHE A 24 4.42 -2.11 -10.86
C PHE A 24 4.14 -1.35 -12.16
N THR A 25 3.36 -0.29 -12.06
CA THR A 25 3.17 0.66 -13.16
C THR A 25 4.23 1.74 -13.05
N VAL A 26 4.98 1.94 -14.12
CA VAL A 26 5.97 3.00 -14.24
C VAL A 26 5.49 4.01 -15.27
N VAL A 27 5.40 5.26 -14.85
CA VAL A 27 5.12 6.40 -15.76
C VAL A 27 6.42 7.17 -15.93
N ASP A 28 6.90 7.27 -17.16
CA ASP A 28 8.14 7.95 -17.52
C ASP A 28 7.97 9.48 -17.64
N PRO A 29 9.06 10.26 -17.79
CA PRO A 29 9.00 11.71 -17.95
C PRO A 29 8.20 12.20 -19.16
N LEU A 30 8.01 11.34 -20.18
CA LEU A 30 7.20 11.60 -21.37
C LEU A 30 5.73 11.18 -21.19
N GLN A 31 5.33 10.82 -19.96
CA GLN A 31 3.99 10.39 -19.58
C GLN A 31 3.58 9.04 -20.21
N LYS A 32 4.55 8.26 -20.68
CA LYS A 32 4.32 6.92 -21.17
C LYS A 32 4.28 5.94 -20.00
N SER A 33 3.22 5.13 -19.93
CA SER A 33 3.03 4.10 -18.91
C SER A 33 3.55 2.75 -19.41
N SER A 34 4.21 2.02 -18.52
CA SER A 34 4.63 0.63 -18.72
C SER A 34 4.41 -0.18 -17.45
N THR A 35 4.28 -1.50 -17.57
CA THR A 35 4.11 -2.39 -16.42
C THR A 35 5.30 -3.32 -16.30
N ILE A 36 5.84 -3.42 -15.10
CA ILE A 36 6.89 -4.36 -14.72
C ILE A 36 6.28 -5.37 -13.76
N LYS A 37 6.40 -6.66 -14.10
CA LYS A 37 6.15 -7.74 -13.13
C LYS A 37 7.48 -8.00 -12.42
N ALA A 38 7.43 -7.99 -11.10
CA ALA A 38 8.60 -8.32 -10.30
C ALA A 38 8.71 -9.84 -10.19
N ASP A 39 9.65 -10.43 -10.92
CA ASP A 39 9.86 -11.87 -10.96
C ASP A 39 10.71 -12.39 -9.79
N ASN A 40 11.34 -11.49 -9.03
CA ASN A 40 12.25 -11.83 -7.95
C ASN A 40 11.69 -11.38 -6.60
N ALA A 41 10.88 -12.24 -5.98
CA ALA A 41 10.47 -12.07 -4.59
C ALA A 41 11.39 -12.89 -3.68
N LEU A 42 12.16 -12.21 -2.85
CA LEU A 42 12.88 -12.81 -1.72
C LEU A 42 11.91 -13.02 -0.55
N LYS A 43 12.41 -13.45 0.61
CA LYS A 43 11.55 -13.63 1.80
C LYS A 43 10.91 -12.32 2.26
N SER A 44 11.70 -11.25 2.34
CA SER A 44 11.29 -9.96 2.90
C SER A 44 11.12 -8.85 1.88
N VAL A 45 11.68 -8.97 0.68
CA VAL A 45 11.61 -7.91 -0.34
C VAL A 45 11.34 -8.48 -1.73
N THR A 46 10.66 -7.70 -2.53
CA THR A 46 10.54 -7.88 -3.97
C THR A 46 11.51 -6.92 -4.65
N VAL A 47 12.31 -7.41 -5.58
CA VAL A 47 13.36 -6.62 -6.24
C VAL A 47 13.19 -6.68 -7.75
N PHE A 48 13.37 -5.54 -8.41
CA PHE A 48 13.47 -5.46 -9.85
C PHE A 48 14.36 -4.30 -10.29
N ASP A 49 14.86 -4.38 -11.52
CA ASP A 49 15.65 -3.32 -12.13
C ASP A 49 14.78 -2.37 -12.95
N LEU A 50 14.92 -1.08 -12.68
CA LEU A 50 14.26 -0.01 -13.43
C LEU A 50 15.26 0.70 -14.35
N LEU A 51 14.99 0.67 -15.65
CA LEU A 51 15.73 1.46 -16.64
C LEU A 51 15.20 2.89 -16.67
N LEU A 52 16.13 3.85 -16.68
CA LEU A 52 15.84 5.29 -16.75
C LEU A 52 16.44 5.89 -18.01
N PRO A 53 15.90 5.60 -19.22
CA PRO A 53 16.51 6.07 -20.47
C PRO A 53 16.44 7.59 -20.62
N THR A 54 15.36 8.22 -20.15
CA THR A 54 15.06 9.65 -20.34
C THR A 54 15.31 10.46 -19.06
N ASP A 55 15.82 11.68 -19.20
CA ASP A 55 15.96 12.60 -18.08
C ASP A 55 14.61 13.14 -17.62
N GLY A 56 14.39 13.16 -16.32
CA GLY A 56 13.14 13.60 -15.71
C GLY A 56 12.70 12.70 -14.56
N THR A 57 11.47 12.89 -14.11
CA THR A 57 10.90 12.14 -12.98
C THR A 57 10.06 10.97 -13.46
N TYR A 58 10.33 9.80 -12.91
CA TYR A 58 9.56 8.57 -13.05
C TYR A 58 8.69 8.38 -11.82
N LYS A 59 7.43 8.04 -12.03
CA LYS A 59 6.52 7.59 -10.97
C LYS A 59 6.42 6.07 -11.05
N ILE A 60 6.65 5.43 -9.93
CA ILE A 60 6.49 3.97 -9.75
C ILE A 60 5.29 3.77 -8.85
N SER A 61 4.32 2.97 -9.24
CA SER A 61 3.14 2.70 -8.43
C SER A 61 2.76 1.23 -8.48
N SER A 62 2.17 0.74 -7.39
CA SER A 62 1.55 -0.58 -7.32
C SER A 62 0.25 -0.49 -6.54
N LYS A 63 -0.74 -1.29 -6.94
CA LYS A 63 -1.99 -1.47 -6.22
C LYS A 63 -2.02 -2.86 -5.60
N VAL A 64 -2.33 -2.92 -4.33
CA VAL A 64 -2.49 -4.17 -3.60
C VAL A 64 -3.91 -4.20 -3.02
N ASN A 65 -4.68 -5.19 -3.44
CA ASN A 65 -6.01 -5.45 -2.91
C ASN A 65 -5.91 -6.55 -1.87
N TYR A 66 -6.43 -6.28 -0.70
CA TYR A 66 -6.42 -7.23 0.39
C TYR A 66 -7.83 -7.40 0.97
N PRO A 67 -8.50 -8.56 0.72
CA PRO A 67 -9.77 -8.83 1.35
C PRO A 67 -9.55 -9.10 2.84
N ILE A 68 -10.32 -8.42 3.68
CA ILE A 68 -10.35 -8.69 5.12
C ILE A 68 -11.74 -9.19 5.46
N LYS A 69 -11.79 -10.41 5.99
CA LYS A 69 -13.00 -11.02 6.50
C LYS A 69 -13.22 -10.58 7.95
N TYR A 70 -14.41 -10.13 8.25
CA TYR A 70 -14.86 -9.80 9.59
C TYR A 70 -15.94 -10.77 10.03
N ALA A 71 -15.97 -11.09 11.32
CA ALA A 71 -17.04 -11.85 11.94
C ALA A 71 -17.68 -11.04 13.07
N LEU A 72 -19.00 -11.17 13.21
CA LEU A 72 -19.74 -10.52 14.29
C LEU A 72 -19.60 -11.35 15.56
N HIS A 73 -18.84 -10.85 16.53
CA HIS A 73 -18.64 -11.49 17.84
C HIS A 73 -19.07 -10.53 18.96
N ASN A 74 -19.99 -10.99 19.79
CA ASN A 74 -20.56 -10.18 20.90
C ASN A 74 -21.05 -8.80 20.45
N LYS A 75 -21.77 -8.75 19.31
CA LYS A 75 -22.30 -7.52 18.69
C LYS A 75 -21.22 -6.54 18.16
N VAL A 76 -19.97 -6.96 18.07
CA VAL A 76 -18.86 -6.17 17.53
C VAL A 76 -18.26 -6.89 16.33
N TRP A 77 -18.05 -6.19 15.23
CA TRP A 77 -17.32 -6.70 14.08
C TRP A 77 -15.82 -6.73 14.38
N LYS A 78 -15.22 -7.93 14.35
CA LYS A 78 -13.79 -8.15 14.54
C LYS A 78 -13.18 -8.81 13.31
N PRO A 79 -11.90 -8.52 12.97
CA PRO A 79 -11.19 -9.28 11.94
C PRO A 79 -11.28 -10.78 12.24
N PHE A 80 -11.50 -11.58 11.20
CA PHE A 80 -11.57 -13.03 11.31
C PHE A 80 -10.36 -13.66 10.61
N TYR A 81 -9.61 -14.47 11.33
CA TYR A 81 -8.47 -15.19 10.79
C TYR A 81 -8.69 -16.71 10.85
N GLU A 82 -8.28 -17.38 9.79
CA GLU A 82 -8.31 -18.85 9.68
C GLU A 82 -7.01 -19.43 10.25
N VAL A 83 -6.86 -19.34 11.57
CA VAL A 83 -5.72 -19.89 12.32
C VAL A 83 -6.24 -20.82 13.41
N SER A 84 -5.40 -21.78 13.87
CA SER A 84 -5.76 -22.69 14.94
C SER A 84 -5.86 -21.97 16.30
N ALA A 85 -6.63 -22.52 17.24
CA ALA A 85 -6.72 -22.00 18.60
C ALA A 85 -5.35 -21.98 19.31
N GLN A 86 -4.49 -22.95 18.99
CA GLN A 86 -3.14 -23.04 19.53
C GLN A 86 -2.26 -21.87 19.08
N ASP A 87 -2.36 -21.48 17.80
CA ASP A 87 -1.56 -20.40 17.23
C ASP A 87 -2.13 -19.01 17.57
N ALA A 88 -3.47 -18.92 17.71
CA ALA A 88 -4.13 -17.65 18.00
C ALA A 88 -3.95 -17.19 19.45
N GLY A 89 -3.77 -18.10 20.39
CA GLY A 89 -3.71 -17.79 21.80
C GLY A 89 -5.05 -17.33 22.41
N GLU A 90 -5.00 -16.70 23.57
CA GLU A 90 -6.17 -16.30 24.33
C GLU A 90 -6.96 -15.17 23.67
N LEU A 91 -8.29 -15.30 23.57
CA LEU A 91 -9.19 -14.28 22.98
C LEU A 91 -9.05 -12.90 23.63
N ALA A 92 -8.79 -12.85 24.93
CA ALA A 92 -8.65 -11.58 25.66
C ALA A 92 -7.40 -10.77 25.28
N LYS A 93 -6.42 -11.40 24.65
CA LYS A 93 -5.14 -10.79 24.28
C LYS A 93 -5.04 -10.41 22.78
N ARG A 94 -6.11 -10.58 22.01
CA ARG A 94 -6.13 -10.32 20.58
C ARG A 94 -7.33 -9.48 20.16
N ASP A 95 -7.18 -8.72 19.11
CA ASP A 95 -8.21 -7.85 18.53
C ASP A 95 -8.97 -8.51 17.36
N TYR A 96 -8.68 -9.77 17.05
CA TYR A 96 -9.32 -10.59 16.03
C TYR A 96 -10.00 -11.82 16.64
N VAL A 97 -10.81 -12.52 15.84
CA VAL A 97 -11.49 -13.75 16.21
C VAL A 97 -11.17 -14.88 15.24
N ILE A 98 -11.32 -16.12 15.70
CA ILE A 98 -11.12 -17.35 14.93
C ILE A 98 -12.38 -18.23 15.01
N ALA A 99 -12.41 -19.33 14.27
CA ALA A 99 -13.57 -20.23 14.25
C ALA A 99 -13.95 -20.77 15.64
N ASP A 100 -12.94 -21.09 16.47
CA ASP A 100 -13.15 -21.66 17.80
C ASP A 100 -13.72 -20.68 18.85
N ASP A 101 -13.79 -19.39 18.52
CA ASP A 101 -14.44 -18.40 19.39
C ASP A 101 -15.97 -18.41 19.28
N PHE A 102 -16.52 -19.18 18.36
CA PHE A 102 -17.95 -19.27 18.10
C PHE A 102 -18.52 -20.63 18.49
N PRO A 103 -19.78 -20.69 18.98
CA PRO A 103 -20.45 -21.94 19.25
C PRO A 103 -20.55 -22.79 17.96
N LYS A 104 -20.24 -24.08 18.03
CA LYS A 104 -20.27 -25.01 16.88
C LYS A 104 -21.63 -25.10 16.18
N ASN A 105 -22.70 -24.85 16.89
CA ASN A 105 -24.07 -24.86 16.39
C ASN A 105 -24.61 -23.52 15.91
N GLN A 106 -23.80 -22.45 15.98
CA GLN A 106 -24.18 -21.12 15.55
C GLN A 106 -23.04 -20.47 14.74
N PRO A 107 -23.05 -20.66 13.41
CA PRO A 107 -22.03 -20.07 12.57
C PRO A 107 -22.06 -18.54 12.66
N PRO A 108 -20.90 -17.88 12.67
CA PRO A 108 -20.84 -16.43 12.74
C PRO A 108 -21.38 -15.77 11.47
N SER A 109 -21.96 -14.59 11.64
CA SER A 109 -22.20 -13.70 10.49
C SER A 109 -20.87 -13.11 10.01
N PHE A 110 -20.64 -13.14 8.70
CA PHE A 110 -19.42 -12.63 8.08
C PHE A 110 -19.70 -11.39 7.24
N GLN A 111 -18.71 -10.52 7.18
CA GLN A 111 -18.63 -9.41 6.23
C GLN A 111 -17.22 -9.35 5.66
N GLU A 112 -17.09 -9.19 4.34
CA GLU A 112 -15.82 -8.98 3.69
C GLU A 112 -15.66 -7.51 3.29
N ILE A 113 -14.51 -6.92 3.61
CA ILE A 113 -14.13 -5.56 3.25
C ILE A 113 -12.90 -5.65 2.36
N GLN A 114 -12.92 -5.03 1.21
CA GLN A 114 -11.76 -4.87 0.36
C GLN A 114 -10.92 -3.69 0.87
N ARG A 115 -9.68 -3.98 1.28
CA ARG A 115 -8.68 -2.95 1.58
C ARG A 115 -7.80 -2.78 0.36
N GLU A 116 -7.82 -1.59 -0.23
CA GLU A 116 -6.91 -1.22 -1.31
C GLU A 116 -5.77 -0.36 -0.76
N TRP A 117 -4.55 -0.74 -1.09
CA TRP A 117 -3.37 0.06 -0.85
C TRP A 117 -2.79 0.49 -2.19
N THR A 118 -2.51 1.76 -2.32
CA THR A 118 -1.75 2.30 -3.44
C THR A 118 -0.38 2.72 -2.91
N LEU A 119 0.66 2.12 -3.46
CA LEU A 119 2.04 2.46 -3.19
C LEU A 119 2.53 3.37 -4.31
N GLU A 120 3.21 4.46 -3.96
CA GLU A 120 3.81 5.37 -4.92
C GLU A 120 5.20 5.76 -4.50
N SER A 121 6.13 5.77 -5.46
CA SER A 121 7.48 6.25 -5.30
C SER A 121 7.90 7.06 -6.52
N TYR A 122 8.82 7.98 -6.31
CA TYR A 122 9.29 8.89 -7.34
C TYR A 122 10.80 8.88 -7.41
N VAL A 123 11.34 8.71 -8.60
CA VAL A 123 12.78 8.79 -8.86
C VAL A 123 13.04 9.77 -9.99
N THR A 124 14.05 10.62 -9.83
CA THR A 124 14.41 11.62 -10.82
C THR A 124 15.82 11.36 -11.34
N LYS A 125 15.94 11.32 -12.66
CA LYS A 125 17.24 11.31 -13.36
C LYS A 125 17.56 12.72 -13.83
N ASN A 126 18.68 13.26 -13.39
CA ASN A 126 19.27 14.55 -13.73
C ASN A 126 18.41 15.78 -13.39
N LYS A 127 17.17 15.89 -13.86
CA LYS A 127 16.27 17.03 -13.63
C LYS A 127 14.86 16.58 -13.30
N VAL A 128 14.17 17.31 -12.45
CA VAL A 128 12.74 17.07 -12.18
C VAL A 128 11.89 17.41 -13.40
N SER A 129 10.79 16.70 -13.58
CA SER A 129 9.78 17.01 -14.58
C SER A 129 8.38 16.98 -13.95
N THR A 130 7.41 17.57 -14.61
CA THR A 130 6.03 17.65 -14.14
C THR A 130 5.43 16.25 -13.99
N LEU A 131 4.81 16.01 -12.83
CA LEU A 131 4.09 14.77 -12.55
C LEU A 131 2.60 14.94 -12.90
N ASN A 132 2.24 14.75 -14.16
CA ASN A 132 0.86 14.86 -14.63
C ASN A 132 0.14 13.50 -14.69
N ALA A 133 0.78 12.44 -14.20
CA ALA A 133 0.21 11.11 -14.23
C ALA A 133 -1.09 11.06 -13.42
N LYS A 134 -2.21 10.87 -14.10
CA LYS A 134 -3.48 10.56 -13.45
C LYS A 134 -3.31 9.28 -12.63
N ASN A 135 -3.88 9.28 -11.47
CA ASN A 135 -3.90 8.14 -10.59
C ASN A 135 -5.34 7.63 -10.50
N ASP A 136 -5.55 6.35 -10.80
CA ASP A 136 -6.88 5.72 -10.71
C ASP A 136 -7.21 5.26 -9.28
N ALA A 137 -6.35 5.58 -8.31
CA ALA A 137 -6.61 5.25 -6.91
C ALA A 137 -7.85 5.99 -6.39
N PRO A 138 -8.71 5.35 -5.60
CA PRO A 138 -9.85 6.00 -4.95
C PRO A 138 -9.43 7.16 -4.05
N ILE A 139 -8.27 7.03 -3.39
CA ILE A 139 -7.65 8.09 -2.60
C ILE A 139 -6.43 8.59 -3.36
N GLN A 140 -6.37 9.89 -3.57
CA GLN A 140 -5.27 10.56 -4.26
C GLN A 140 -4.63 11.58 -3.33
N VAL A 141 -3.32 11.65 -3.37
CA VAL A 141 -2.52 12.62 -2.63
C VAL A 141 -1.72 13.46 -3.61
N SER A 142 -1.79 14.77 -3.50
CA SER A 142 -0.93 15.68 -4.25
C SER A 142 -0.15 16.58 -3.30
N PHE A 143 1.03 16.97 -3.74
CA PHE A 143 1.98 17.75 -2.95
C PHE A 143 2.10 19.17 -3.55
N SER A 144 2.23 20.19 -2.69
CA SER A 144 2.50 21.56 -3.11
C SER A 144 3.93 21.77 -3.66
N VAL A 145 4.81 20.80 -3.38
CA VAL A 145 6.20 20.75 -3.83
C VAL A 145 6.44 19.40 -4.50
N HIS A 146 7.25 19.38 -5.56
CA HIS A 146 7.62 18.12 -6.20
C HIS A 146 8.26 17.15 -5.18
N PRO A 147 7.82 15.87 -5.07
CA PRO A 147 8.30 14.94 -4.03
C PRO A 147 9.82 14.84 -3.92
N ASN A 148 10.54 14.79 -5.04
CA ASN A 148 12.00 14.76 -5.06
C ASN A 148 12.69 16.12 -4.78
N GLN A 149 11.94 17.16 -4.49
CA GLN A 149 12.45 18.47 -4.12
C GLN A 149 12.12 18.89 -2.68
N ILE A 150 11.42 18.02 -1.94
CA ILE A 150 11.11 18.27 -0.52
C ILE A 150 12.41 18.26 0.28
N LYS A 151 12.60 19.30 1.07
CA LYS A 151 13.78 19.48 1.93
C LYS A 151 13.41 19.33 3.41
N VAL A 152 14.40 18.99 4.22
CA VAL A 152 14.25 18.97 5.68
C VAL A 152 13.81 20.36 6.17
N ASN A 153 12.87 20.39 7.11
CA ASN A 153 12.27 21.60 7.68
C ASN A 153 11.48 22.47 6.68
N GLN A 154 11.14 21.95 5.50
CA GLN A 154 10.27 22.63 4.55
C GLN A 154 8.80 22.31 4.85
N ALA A 155 7.95 23.33 4.96
CA ALA A 155 6.51 23.14 5.00
C ALA A 155 6.01 22.62 3.64
N VAL A 156 5.27 21.53 3.64
CA VAL A 156 4.66 20.91 2.46
C VAL A 156 3.16 20.78 2.70
N GLN A 157 2.37 21.30 1.77
CA GLN A 157 0.93 21.14 1.80
C GLN A 157 0.56 19.84 1.06
N LEU A 158 -0.24 19.01 1.71
CA LEU A 158 -0.82 17.81 1.13
C LEU A 158 -2.30 18.05 0.83
N ASN A 159 -2.71 17.74 -0.40
CA ASN A 159 -4.12 17.71 -0.76
C ASN A 159 -4.55 16.26 -0.92
N VAL A 160 -5.47 15.81 -0.08
CA VAL A 160 -6.01 14.45 -0.12
C VAL A 160 -7.43 14.49 -0.66
N SER A 161 -7.71 13.66 -1.65
CA SER A 161 -9.05 13.54 -2.23
C SER A 161 -9.49 12.08 -2.29
N LYS A 162 -10.82 11.86 -2.21
CA LYS A 162 -11.45 10.56 -2.44
C LYS A 162 -12.44 10.70 -3.58
N SER A 163 -12.26 9.91 -4.64
CA SER A 163 -13.09 9.95 -5.85
C SER A 163 -13.27 11.37 -6.41
N GLY A 164 -12.17 12.14 -6.46
CA GLY A 164 -12.13 13.51 -6.96
C GLY A 164 -12.67 14.59 -6.02
N LYS A 165 -13.14 14.24 -4.81
CA LYS A 165 -13.63 15.19 -3.81
C LYS A 165 -12.62 15.33 -2.66
N PRO A 166 -12.37 16.54 -2.11
CA PRO A 166 -11.49 16.72 -0.97
C PRO A 166 -11.91 15.84 0.21
N LEU A 167 -10.96 15.10 0.78
CA LEU A 167 -11.19 14.24 1.95
C LEU A 167 -10.90 15.05 3.22
N LYS A 168 -11.95 15.35 3.98
CA LYS A 168 -11.82 16.03 5.27
C LYS A 168 -11.37 15.02 6.34
N ASN A 169 -10.57 15.50 7.30
CA ASN A 169 -10.10 14.73 8.45
C ASN A 169 -9.32 13.45 8.07
N ALA A 170 -8.59 13.48 6.96
CA ALA A 170 -7.68 12.41 6.63
C ALA A 170 -6.55 12.32 7.67
N GLN A 171 -6.28 11.12 8.16
CA GLN A 171 -5.09 10.90 8.98
C GLN A 171 -3.87 10.74 8.08
N VAL A 172 -2.83 11.51 8.38
CA VAL A 172 -1.53 11.40 7.70
C VAL A 172 -0.49 11.04 8.76
N LYS A 173 0.29 10.00 8.50
CA LYS A 173 1.42 9.58 9.33
C LYS A 173 2.71 9.83 8.57
N PHE A 174 3.72 10.35 9.26
CA PHE A 174 5.08 10.59 8.76
C PHE A 174 6.08 9.74 9.54
#